data_74a2221f3e26aff149b322bab0e47777
#
_entry.id   74a2221f3e26aff149b322bab0e47777
#
_cell.length_a   1.000
_cell.length_b   1.000
_cell.length_c   1.000
_cell.angle_alpha   90.00
_cell.angle_beta   90.00
_cell.angle_gamma   90.00
#
_symmetry.space_group_name_H-M   'P 1'
#
loop_
_entity.id
_entity.type
_entity.pdbx_description
1 polymer ?
#
loop_
_entity_poly.entity_id
_entity_poly.type
_entity_poly.pdbx_seq_one_letter_code
_entity_poly.pdbx_strand_id
1 'polypeptide(L)'
;MREEVYTQSEEAKTLAIARCAEKALCRGFTTVRHVGGITSNGYGVLDVKRAIEQGYFPGSRIVAAPMFLCSAGSHGDLSQGFARNPLLSQKLQQERLTLGAGKDYFVNAVREQVKYGSDFLKIMATGGFFTPYDTPIQQQLNDEELKAIMDTAHALGKTVTAHVYTNELMQKLIAFGIDGMEHGSLMNRETAQLIEEKGLYLVPTFCPYEEAVHYDPEEIKKKQPEFRRKLELYKDALQAGREVICSSKIKLGYGTDFVANHQNYESGYEYEAWLNSGMDPFAALKAATSVNADILQLSDKIGTIEPGKYADISAWKRDLMHDTRALLDCAFVMKEGKVYDTESCLE
;
A
#
# COMPACT_ATOMS: atom_id res chain seq x y z
N MET A 1 10.62 -3.96 14.54
CA MET A 1 9.20 -4.36 14.66
C MET A 1 8.63 -3.51 15.78
N ARG A 2 7.45 -2.95 15.59
CA ARG A 2 6.94 -1.94 16.51
C ARG A 2 6.27 -2.60 17.69
N GLU A 3 6.69 -2.24 18.87
CA GLU A 3 6.14 -2.70 20.13
C GLU A 3 4.62 -2.44 20.23
N GLU A 4 4.17 -1.33 19.71
CA GLU A 4 2.76 -0.91 19.68
C GLU A 4 1.80 -1.95 19.06
N VAL A 5 2.25 -2.69 18.04
CA VAL A 5 1.42 -3.74 17.38
C VAL A 5 1.02 -4.85 18.37
N TYR A 6 1.86 -5.08 19.38
CA TYR A 6 1.71 -6.19 20.34
C TYR A 6 1.22 -5.75 21.72
N THR A 7 1.33 -4.48 22.03
CA THR A 7 1.03 -3.94 23.36
C THR A 7 -0.30 -3.19 23.41
N GLN A 8 -0.81 -2.74 22.27
CA GLN A 8 -2.10 -2.03 22.19
C GLN A 8 -3.26 -3.00 21.99
N SER A 9 -4.42 -2.66 22.57
CA SER A 9 -5.68 -3.35 22.28
C SER A 9 -6.16 -3.09 20.84
N GLU A 10 -7.06 -3.92 20.32
CA GLU A 10 -7.63 -3.73 18.98
C GLU A 10 -8.45 -2.43 18.89
N GLU A 11 -9.11 -2.03 19.96
CA GLU A 11 -9.81 -0.75 20.07
C GLU A 11 -8.84 0.43 19.95
N ALA A 12 -7.70 0.37 20.64
CA ALA A 12 -6.68 1.42 20.56
C ALA A 12 -6.11 1.52 19.13
N LYS A 13 -5.85 0.39 18.46
CA LYS A 13 -5.39 0.34 17.07
C LYS A 13 -6.46 0.91 16.12
N THR A 14 -7.73 0.59 16.33
CA THR A 14 -8.86 1.13 15.55
C THR A 14 -8.97 2.64 15.69
N LEU A 15 -8.84 3.18 16.91
CA LEU A 15 -8.80 4.62 17.17
C LEU A 15 -7.59 5.29 16.50
N ALA A 16 -6.43 4.63 16.49
CA ALA A 16 -5.26 5.14 15.79
C ALA A 16 -5.49 5.20 14.26
N ILE A 17 -6.16 4.21 13.66
CA ILE A 17 -6.56 4.23 12.24
C ILE A 17 -7.51 5.41 11.98
N ALA A 18 -8.50 5.63 12.85
CA ALA A 18 -9.43 6.76 12.74
C ALA A 18 -8.69 8.10 12.74
N ARG A 19 -7.75 8.29 13.68
CA ARG A 19 -6.91 9.50 13.74
C ARG A 19 -6.03 9.66 12.50
N CYS A 20 -5.48 8.58 11.97
CA CYS A 20 -4.69 8.64 10.72
C CYS A 20 -5.56 9.03 9.52
N ALA A 21 -6.79 8.53 9.42
CA ALA A 21 -7.72 8.90 8.35
C ALA A 21 -8.13 10.37 8.42
N GLU A 22 -8.32 10.91 9.61
CA GLU A 22 -8.57 12.33 9.85
C GLU A 22 -7.35 13.18 9.43
N LYS A 23 -6.15 12.83 9.89
CA LYS A 23 -4.92 13.52 9.51
C LYS A 23 -4.64 13.47 8.01
N ALA A 24 -4.88 12.33 7.35
CA ALA A 24 -4.74 12.22 5.90
C ALA A 24 -5.68 13.19 5.16
N LEU A 25 -6.93 13.33 5.61
CA LEU A 25 -7.86 14.31 5.06
C LEU A 25 -7.29 15.74 5.20
N CYS A 26 -6.76 16.09 6.36
CA CYS A 26 -6.21 17.42 6.63
C CYS A 26 -4.89 17.69 5.88
N ARG A 27 -4.20 16.63 5.45
CA ARG A 27 -3.08 16.72 4.50
C ARG A 27 -3.52 16.82 3.04
N GLY A 28 -4.83 16.90 2.75
CA GLY A 28 -5.38 17.06 1.40
C GLY A 28 -5.72 15.77 0.67
N PHE A 29 -5.59 14.61 1.31
CA PHE A 29 -5.92 13.31 0.71
C PHE A 29 -7.34 12.90 1.07
N THR A 30 -8.31 13.24 0.23
CA THR A 30 -9.74 13.01 0.47
C THR A 30 -10.15 11.54 0.41
N THR A 31 -9.39 10.72 -0.32
CA THR A 31 -9.56 9.28 -0.42
C THR A 31 -8.21 8.59 -0.24
N VAL A 32 -8.18 7.52 0.54
CA VAL A 32 -6.99 6.69 0.79
C VAL A 32 -7.29 5.22 0.51
N ARG A 33 -6.26 4.49 0.05
CA ARG A 33 -6.31 3.04 -0.18
C ARG A 33 -5.51 2.35 0.91
N HIS A 34 -6.16 1.45 1.65
CA HIS A 34 -5.53 0.62 2.66
C HIS A 34 -5.25 -0.79 2.09
N VAL A 35 -3.98 -1.17 2.05
CA VAL A 35 -3.52 -2.41 1.39
C VAL A 35 -3.17 -3.54 2.37
N GLY A 36 -3.85 -3.58 3.49
CA GLY A 36 -3.66 -4.59 4.53
C GLY A 36 -3.05 -4.03 5.80
N GLY A 37 -3.66 -4.39 6.92
CA GLY A 37 -3.20 -3.99 8.25
C GLY A 37 -2.32 -5.03 8.93
N ILE A 38 -1.60 -4.57 9.92
CA ILE A 38 -0.77 -5.39 10.81
C ILE A 38 -1.44 -5.61 12.18
N THR A 39 -2.72 -5.31 12.29
CA THR A 39 -3.52 -5.58 13.48
C THR A 39 -3.92 -7.06 13.56
N SER A 40 -4.08 -7.61 14.74
CA SER A 40 -4.34 -9.05 14.94
C SER A 40 -5.65 -9.50 14.28
N ASN A 41 -6.74 -8.73 14.41
CA ASN A 41 -8.01 -9.05 13.75
C ASN A 41 -8.21 -8.34 12.41
N GLY A 42 -7.42 -7.28 12.13
CA GLY A 42 -7.36 -6.59 10.84
C GLY A 42 -8.60 -5.83 10.38
N TYR A 43 -9.75 -6.02 11.02
CA TYR A 43 -11.01 -5.47 10.53
C TYR A 43 -11.36 -4.07 11.05
N GLY A 44 -10.61 -3.54 12.02
CA GLY A 44 -10.82 -2.19 12.56
C GLY A 44 -10.86 -1.09 11.49
N VAL A 45 -10.11 -1.24 10.40
CA VAL A 45 -10.16 -0.29 9.27
C VAL A 45 -11.52 -0.24 8.60
N LEU A 46 -12.26 -1.35 8.53
CA LEU A 46 -13.62 -1.40 7.97
C LEU A 46 -14.63 -0.73 8.89
N ASP A 47 -14.43 -0.81 10.20
CA ASP A 47 -15.26 -0.11 11.17
C ASP A 47 -15.03 1.40 11.11
N VAL A 48 -13.75 1.83 10.97
CA VAL A 48 -13.40 3.24 10.72
C VAL A 48 -14.02 3.74 9.41
N LYS A 49 -13.90 2.96 8.32
CA LYS A 49 -14.53 3.27 7.04
C LYS A 49 -16.02 3.54 7.21
N ARG A 50 -16.76 2.60 7.83
CA ARG A 50 -18.20 2.74 8.06
C ARG A 50 -18.54 3.95 8.93
N ALA A 51 -17.76 4.21 9.98
CA ALA A 51 -17.98 5.34 10.87
C ALA A 51 -17.78 6.69 10.17
N ILE A 52 -16.79 6.79 9.25
CA ILE A 52 -16.61 7.98 8.39
C ILE A 52 -17.77 8.12 7.41
N GLU A 53 -18.20 7.04 6.75
CA GLU A 53 -19.35 7.03 5.82
C GLU A 53 -20.66 7.44 6.51
N GLN A 54 -20.83 7.08 7.78
CA GLN A 54 -21.98 7.44 8.62
C GLN A 54 -21.86 8.85 9.23
N GLY A 55 -20.73 9.53 9.03
CA GLY A 55 -20.49 10.89 9.53
C GLY A 55 -20.23 10.99 11.03
N TYR A 56 -19.83 9.90 11.70
CA TYR A 56 -19.54 9.93 13.14
C TYR A 56 -18.31 10.79 13.48
N PHE A 57 -17.33 10.83 12.58
CA PHE A 57 -16.18 11.72 12.66
C PHE A 57 -15.60 12.01 11.25
N PRO A 58 -14.79 13.08 11.11
CA PRO A 58 -14.14 13.41 9.84
C PRO A 58 -13.04 12.41 9.51
N GLY A 59 -12.80 12.20 8.21
CA GLY A 59 -11.68 11.38 7.71
C GLY A 59 -11.73 11.21 6.21
N SER A 60 -10.61 10.79 5.63
CA SER A 60 -10.54 10.38 4.24
C SER A 60 -11.50 9.23 3.96
N ARG A 61 -12.10 9.19 2.77
CA ARG A 61 -12.80 7.99 2.27
C ARG A 61 -11.80 6.84 2.21
N ILE A 62 -12.16 5.67 2.73
CA ILE A 62 -11.28 4.51 2.78
C ILE A 62 -11.74 3.45 1.79
N VAL A 63 -10.82 2.99 0.94
CA VAL A 63 -10.97 1.79 0.12
C VAL A 63 -9.98 0.75 0.66
N ALA A 64 -10.44 -0.41 1.13
CA ALA A 64 -9.62 -1.29 1.94
C ALA A 64 -9.62 -2.76 1.50
N ALA A 65 -8.40 -3.34 1.43
CA ALA A 65 -8.14 -4.72 1.76
C ALA A 65 -7.76 -4.76 3.25
N PRO A 66 -8.59 -5.27 4.16
CA PRO A 66 -8.36 -5.12 5.60
C PRO A 66 -7.09 -5.84 6.08
N MET A 67 -6.83 -7.02 5.53
CA MET A 67 -5.63 -7.80 5.80
C MET A 67 -5.04 -8.38 4.51
N PHE A 68 -3.72 -8.49 4.46
CA PHE A 68 -3.07 -9.19 3.36
C PHE A 68 -3.06 -10.71 3.60
N LEU A 69 -3.26 -11.48 2.53
CA LEU A 69 -3.14 -12.94 2.54
C LEU A 69 -1.66 -13.33 2.45
N CYS A 70 -1.19 -14.16 3.36
CA CYS A 70 0.21 -14.56 3.41
C CYS A 70 0.40 -15.95 4.00
N SER A 71 1.52 -16.60 3.70
CA SER A 71 1.89 -17.88 4.29
C SER A 71 2.67 -17.70 5.59
N ALA A 72 2.72 -18.76 6.41
CA ALA A 72 3.56 -18.78 7.61
C ALA A 72 5.05 -18.61 7.22
N GLY A 73 5.77 -17.78 7.96
CA GLY A 73 7.17 -17.46 7.68
C GLY A 73 7.38 -16.49 6.51
N SER A 74 6.32 -15.93 5.94
CA SER A 74 6.38 -14.98 4.82
C SER A 74 6.53 -13.52 5.28
N HIS A 75 6.72 -12.59 4.34
CA HIS A 75 6.83 -11.14 4.58
C HIS A 75 5.66 -10.58 5.41
N GLY A 76 4.46 -11.12 5.23
CA GLY A 76 3.28 -10.75 5.99
C GLY A 76 3.16 -11.39 7.36
N ASP A 77 4.04 -12.31 7.73
CA ASP A 77 4.01 -13.00 9.03
C ASP A 77 4.75 -12.20 10.10
N LEU A 78 4.03 -11.39 10.84
CA LEU A 78 4.59 -10.58 11.92
C LEU A 78 5.15 -11.42 13.09
N SER A 79 4.77 -12.69 13.20
CA SER A 79 5.30 -13.59 14.22
C SER A 79 6.78 -13.93 14.03
N GLN A 80 7.34 -13.69 12.84
CA GLN A 80 8.76 -13.88 12.54
C GLN A 80 9.69 -13.16 13.54
N GLY A 81 9.35 -11.96 13.98
CA GLY A 81 10.12 -11.22 14.97
C GLY A 81 10.21 -11.92 16.34
N PHE A 82 9.34 -12.88 16.58
CA PHE A 82 9.25 -13.68 17.80
C PHE A 82 9.57 -15.17 17.55
N ALA A 83 10.17 -15.52 16.43
CA ALA A 83 10.46 -16.92 16.05
C ALA A 83 11.28 -17.67 17.10
N ARG A 84 12.08 -16.97 17.91
CA ARG A 84 12.84 -17.53 19.05
C ARG A 84 12.03 -17.67 20.35
N ASN A 85 10.76 -17.22 20.35
CA ASN A 85 9.80 -17.44 21.44
C ASN A 85 8.58 -18.20 20.89
N PRO A 86 8.62 -19.56 20.89
CA PRO A 86 7.59 -20.38 20.23
C PRO A 86 6.17 -20.12 20.74
N LEU A 87 5.99 -19.85 22.03
CA LEU A 87 4.66 -19.60 22.60
C LEU A 87 4.04 -18.32 22.06
N LEU A 88 4.82 -17.23 22.01
CA LEU A 88 4.34 -15.93 21.48
C LEU A 88 4.13 -16.01 19.95
N SER A 89 5.08 -16.65 19.25
CA SER A 89 4.98 -16.85 17.81
C SER A 89 3.71 -17.62 17.45
N GLN A 90 3.45 -18.75 18.12
CA GLN A 90 2.26 -19.57 17.91
C GLN A 90 0.97 -18.79 18.19
N LYS A 91 0.91 -18.02 19.28
CA LYS A 91 -0.27 -17.22 19.62
C LYS A 91 -0.56 -16.18 18.55
N LEU A 92 0.47 -15.44 18.09
CA LEU A 92 0.32 -14.43 17.04
C LEU A 92 -0.12 -15.04 15.69
N GLN A 93 0.33 -16.26 15.36
CA GLN A 93 -0.14 -16.96 14.16
C GLN A 93 -1.61 -17.38 14.27
N GLN A 94 -2.05 -17.87 15.42
CA GLN A 94 -3.42 -18.30 15.65
C GLN A 94 -4.44 -17.14 15.60
N GLU A 95 -4.03 -15.94 15.96
CA GLU A 95 -4.88 -14.76 15.94
C GLU A 95 -5.06 -14.17 14.53
N ARG A 96 -4.28 -14.59 13.53
CA ARG A 96 -4.34 -14.05 12.16
C ARG A 96 -5.09 -14.98 11.21
N LEU A 97 -6.29 -14.56 10.85
CA LEU A 97 -7.20 -15.28 9.97
C LEU A 97 -6.72 -15.39 8.49
N THR A 98 -5.66 -14.69 8.12
CA THR A 98 -5.14 -14.63 6.73
C THR A 98 -3.74 -15.20 6.60
N LEU A 99 -3.22 -15.80 7.67
CA LEU A 99 -1.94 -16.46 7.72
C LEU A 99 -2.13 -17.98 7.73
N GLY A 100 -1.81 -18.65 6.64
CA GLY A 100 -1.98 -20.10 6.55
C GLY A 100 -1.31 -20.72 5.34
N ALA A 101 -1.72 -21.93 4.98
CA ALA A 101 -1.17 -22.67 3.86
C ALA A 101 -2.22 -23.56 3.19
N GLY A 102 -2.03 -23.78 1.88
CA GLY A 102 -2.87 -24.63 1.05
C GLY A 102 -4.06 -23.89 0.43
N LYS A 103 -4.43 -24.32 -0.78
CA LYS A 103 -5.47 -23.66 -1.58
C LYS A 103 -6.81 -23.52 -0.85
N ASP A 104 -7.25 -24.55 -0.12
CA ASP A 104 -8.53 -24.53 0.57
C ASP A 104 -8.58 -23.51 1.70
N TYR A 105 -7.43 -23.32 2.38
CA TYR A 105 -7.27 -22.27 3.36
C TYR A 105 -7.47 -20.89 2.71
N PHE A 106 -6.81 -20.60 1.60
CA PHE A 106 -6.89 -19.30 0.96
C PHE A 106 -8.25 -19.03 0.30
N VAL A 107 -8.91 -20.07 -0.23
CA VAL A 107 -10.31 -19.94 -0.68
C VAL A 107 -11.22 -19.45 0.45
N ASN A 108 -11.08 -20.03 1.65
CA ASN A 108 -11.86 -19.60 2.82
C ASN A 108 -11.46 -18.19 3.30
N ALA A 109 -10.17 -17.88 3.33
CA ALA A 109 -9.68 -16.57 3.76
C ALA A 109 -10.17 -15.43 2.83
N VAL A 110 -10.19 -15.65 1.51
CA VAL A 110 -10.78 -14.72 0.54
C VAL A 110 -12.28 -14.49 0.83
N ARG A 111 -13.05 -15.58 0.98
CA ARG A 111 -14.48 -15.50 1.28
C ARG A 111 -14.76 -14.76 2.58
N GLU A 112 -13.93 -14.97 3.56
CA GLU A 112 -14.05 -14.30 4.85
C GLU A 112 -13.80 -12.80 4.74
N GLN A 113 -12.72 -12.37 4.10
CA GLN A 113 -12.47 -10.95 3.88
C GLN A 113 -13.61 -10.28 3.11
N VAL A 114 -14.13 -10.93 2.07
CA VAL A 114 -15.28 -10.42 1.31
C VAL A 114 -16.54 -10.33 2.19
N LYS A 115 -16.80 -11.34 3.02
CA LYS A 115 -17.91 -11.34 4.00
C LYS A 115 -17.82 -10.15 4.96
N TYR A 116 -16.63 -9.77 5.40
CA TYR A 116 -16.42 -8.61 6.29
C TYR A 116 -16.51 -7.26 5.56
N GLY A 117 -16.50 -7.25 4.23
CA GLY A 117 -16.68 -6.02 3.44
C GLY A 117 -15.40 -5.47 2.85
N SER A 118 -14.42 -6.33 2.56
CA SER A 118 -13.25 -5.96 1.79
C SER A 118 -13.63 -5.39 0.42
N ASP A 119 -13.00 -4.29 0.01
CA ASP A 119 -13.21 -3.71 -1.31
C ASP A 119 -12.43 -4.48 -2.39
N PHE A 120 -11.23 -4.92 -2.06
CA PHE A 120 -10.32 -5.71 -2.90
C PHE A 120 -9.47 -6.63 -2.02
N LEU A 121 -8.63 -7.48 -2.62
CA LEU A 121 -7.74 -8.38 -1.87
C LEU A 121 -6.28 -7.96 -2.07
N LYS A 122 -5.46 -8.16 -1.03
CA LYS A 122 -4.00 -7.97 -1.07
C LYS A 122 -3.32 -9.29 -0.70
N ILE A 123 -2.30 -9.67 -1.48
CA ILE A 123 -1.44 -10.83 -1.21
C ILE A 123 0.01 -10.42 -1.02
N MET A 124 0.76 -11.22 -0.27
CA MET A 124 2.22 -11.16 -0.16
C MET A 124 2.82 -12.26 -1.04
N ALA A 125 3.17 -11.91 -2.29
CA ALA A 125 3.64 -12.89 -3.27
C ALA A 125 5.15 -13.15 -3.15
N THR A 126 5.96 -12.11 -2.86
CA THR A 126 7.39 -12.27 -2.56
C THR A 126 7.69 -11.97 -1.09
N GLY A 127 8.90 -12.32 -0.66
CA GLY A 127 9.52 -11.74 0.52
C GLY A 127 9.81 -10.26 0.34
N GLY A 128 10.37 -9.60 1.35
CA GLY A 128 10.58 -8.17 1.34
C GLY A 128 11.88 -7.71 1.96
N PHE A 129 12.02 -6.39 2.04
CA PHE A 129 13.21 -5.75 2.59
C PHE A 129 13.15 -5.64 4.12
N PHE A 130 11.95 -5.46 4.69
CA PHE A 130 11.77 -5.09 6.10
C PHE A 130 11.65 -6.28 7.08
N THR A 131 11.54 -7.50 6.59
CA THR A 131 11.46 -8.72 7.41
C THR A 131 12.82 -9.41 7.54
N PRO A 132 13.12 -10.07 8.68
CA PRO A 132 14.48 -10.56 8.94
C PRO A 132 14.84 -11.85 8.19
N TYR A 133 13.89 -12.75 7.91
CA TYR A 133 14.16 -14.13 7.49
C TYR A 133 13.71 -14.48 6.08
N ASP A 134 13.30 -13.49 5.29
CA ASP A 134 12.98 -13.64 3.88
C ASP A 134 13.88 -12.77 3.00
N THR A 135 13.67 -12.84 1.69
CA THR A 135 14.32 -11.95 0.72
C THR A 135 13.32 -11.51 -0.34
N PRO A 136 13.52 -10.33 -0.97
CA PRO A 136 12.59 -9.83 -1.98
C PRO A 136 12.45 -10.73 -3.22
N ILE A 137 13.35 -11.70 -3.39
CA ILE A 137 13.31 -12.63 -4.54
C ILE A 137 12.62 -13.96 -4.26
N GLN A 138 12.21 -14.23 -3.01
CA GLN A 138 11.57 -15.50 -2.65
C GLN A 138 10.08 -15.46 -2.95
N GLN A 139 9.58 -16.40 -3.77
CA GLN A 139 8.14 -16.67 -3.90
C GLN A 139 7.62 -17.23 -2.58
N GLN A 140 6.53 -16.70 -2.05
CA GLN A 140 6.02 -17.02 -0.71
C GLN A 140 4.68 -17.74 -0.71
N LEU A 141 3.91 -17.62 -1.77
CA LEU A 141 2.71 -18.41 -2.03
C LEU A 141 3.00 -19.34 -3.22
N ASN A 142 2.63 -20.62 -3.13
CA ASN A 142 2.81 -21.52 -4.26
C ASN A 142 1.77 -21.27 -5.37
N ASP A 143 1.95 -21.87 -6.52
CA ASP A 143 1.13 -21.61 -7.71
C ASP A 143 -0.34 -22.00 -7.50
N GLU A 144 -0.62 -23.08 -6.77
CA GLU A 144 -2.00 -23.50 -6.46
C GLU A 144 -2.69 -22.50 -5.52
N GLU A 145 -1.96 -21.95 -4.55
CA GLU A 145 -2.46 -20.94 -3.62
C GLU A 145 -2.75 -19.62 -4.35
N LEU A 146 -1.80 -19.15 -5.17
CA LEU A 146 -1.98 -17.94 -5.98
C LEU A 146 -3.20 -18.07 -6.88
N LYS A 147 -3.32 -19.18 -7.61
CA LYS A 147 -4.45 -19.39 -8.51
C LYS A 147 -5.78 -19.50 -7.76
N ALA A 148 -5.81 -20.19 -6.62
CA ALA A 148 -7.02 -20.31 -5.80
C ALA A 148 -7.51 -18.94 -5.27
N ILE A 149 -6.59 -18.06 -4.89
CA ILE A 149 -6.90 -16.69 -4.46
C ILE A 149 -7.53 -15.91 -5.63
N MET A 150 -6.87 -15.90 -6.81
CA MET A 150 -7.36 -15.16 -7.99
C MET A 150 -8.76 -15.65 -8.41
N ASP A 151 -8.90 -16.96 -8.64
CA ASP A 151 -10.16 -17.57 -9.09
C ASP A 151 -11.31 -17.26 -8.10
N THR A 152 -11.04 -17.34 -6.79
CA THR A 152 -12.06 -17.09 -5.76
C THR A 152 -12.42 -15.61 -5.67
N ALA A 153 -11.45 -14.72 -5.70
CA ALA A 153 -11.66 -13.28 -5.64
C ALA A 153 -12.48 -12.80 -6.85
N HIS A 154 -12.08 -13.20 -8.06
CA HIS A 154 -12.79 -12.83 -9.28
C HIS A 154 -14.21 -13.41 -9.33
N ALA A 155 -14.42 -14.65 -8.89
CA ALA A 155 -15.76 -15.23 -8.77
C ALA A 155 -16.67 -14.45 -7.81
N LEU A 156 -16.10 -13.71 -6.86
CA LEU A 156 -16.80 -12.84 -5.93
C LEU A 156 -16.81 -11.36 -6.36
N GLY A 157 -16.36 -11.06 -7.59
CA GLY A 157 -16.31 -9.69 -8.14
C GLY A 157 -15.27 -8.78 -7.46
N LYS A 158 -14.19 -9.36 -6.91
CA LYS A 158 -13.12 -8.62 -6.24
C LYS A 158 -11.83 -8.68 -7.04
N THR A 159 -11.12 -7.55 -7.07
CA THR A 159 -9.77 -7.45 -7.63
C THR A 159 -8.72 -7.89 -6.61
N VAL A 160 -7.55 -8.29 -7.12
CA VAL A 160 -6.40 -8.72 -6.31
C VAL A 160 -5.19 -7.89 -6.67
N THR A 161 -4.48 -7.39 -5.67
CA THR A 161 -3.16 -6.76 -5.83
C THR A 161 -2.10 -7.50 -5.05
N ALA A 162 -0.86 -7.50 -5.54
CA ALA A 162 0.25 -8.26 -4.98
C ALA A 162 1.43 -7.39 -4.56
N HIS A 163 1.94 -7.59 -3.35
CA HIS A 163 3.31 -7.24 -3.01
C HIS A 163 4.25 -8.17 -3.79
N VAL A 164 5.06 -7.61 -4.70
CA VAL A 164 5.94 -8.38 -5.57
C VAL A 164 7.13 -7.55 -6.04
N TYR A 165 8.30 -8.16 -6.16
CA TYR A 165 9.52 -7.49 -6.62
C TYR A 165 10.11 -8.08 -7.90
N THR A 166 10.02 -9.41 -8.11
CA THR A 166 10.77 -10.11 -9.18
C THR A 166 10.00 -10.23 -10.47
N ASN A 167 10.74 -10.18 -11.58
CA ASN A 167 10.18 -10.30 -12.94
C ASN A 167 9.44 -11.62 -13.14
N GLU A 168 10.07 -12.74 -12.73
CA GLU A 168 9.48 -14.07 -12.89
C GLU A 168 8.13 -14.19 -12.21
N LEU A 169 8.04 -13.66 -10.97
CA LEU A 169 6.78 -13.75 -10.25
C LEU A 169 5.75 -12.74 -10.74
N MET A 170 6.15 -11.53 -11.16
CA MET A 170 5.24 -10.59 -11.82
C MET A 170 4.62 -11.18 -13.08
N GLN A 171 5.43 -11.80 -13.95
CA GLN A 171 4.96 -12.47 -15.17
C GLN A 171 4.03 -13.65 -14.85
N LYS A 172 4.34 -14.44 -13.82
CA LYS A 172 3.47 -15.52 -13.34
C LYS A 172 2.13 -15.00 -12.81
N LEU A 173 2.14 -13.94 -12.00
CA LEU A 173 0.92 -13.32 -11.50
C LEU A 173 0.05 -12.77 -12.65
N ILE A 174 0.67 -12.18 -13.67
CA ILE A 174 -0.02 -11.76 -14.90
C ILE A 174 -0.70 -12.94 -15.58
N ALA A 175 -0.01 -14.08 -15.71
CA ALA A 175 -0.59 -15.29 -16.28
C ALA A 175 -1.74 -15.88 -15.45
N PHE A 176 -1.75 -15.65 -14.13
CA PHE A 176 -2.85 -16.06 -13.24
C PHE A 176 -3.98 -15.02 -13.14
N GLY A 177 -3.86 -13.87 -13.81
CA GLY A 177 -4.94 -12.88 -13.90
C GLY A 177 -4.92 -11.83 -12.78
N ILE A 178 -3.75 -11.47 -12.24
CA ILE A 178 -3.63 -10.37 -11.26
C ILE A 178 -4.18 -9.06 -11.84
N ASP A 179 -4.82 -8.23 -11.02
CA ASP A 179 -5.37 -6.94 -11.43
C ASP A 179 -4.39 -5.79 -11.26
N GLY A 180 -3.45 -5.89 -10.32
CA GLY A 180 -2.42 -4.89 -10.08
C GLY A 180 -1.32 -5.34 -9.15
N MET A 181 -0.29 -4.52 -9.03
CA MET A 181 0.90 -4.83 -8.25
C MET A 181 1.38 -3.64 -7.43
N GLU A 182 2.04 -3.93 -6.34
CA GLU A 182 2.71 -2.96 -5.47
C GLU A 182 4.23 -3.15 -5.58
N HIS A 183 4.98 -2.07 -5.49
CA HIS A 183 6.43 -1.97 -5.55
C HIS A 183 6.99 -2.26 -6.94
N GLY A 184 7.13 -3.51 -7.36
CA GLY A 184 7.75 -3.85 -8.64
C GLY A 184 9.22 -3.40 -8.77
N SER A 185 9.89 -3.11 -7.64
CA SER A 185 11.12 -2.32 -7.60
C SER A 185 12.34 -2.98 -8.26
N LEU A 186 12.27 -4.28 -8.59
CA LEU A 186 13.32 -5.00 -9.32
C LEU A 186 12.91 -5.30 -10.78
N MET A 187 11.99 -4.50 -11.32
CA MET A 187 11.41 -4.70 -12.65
C MET A 187 12.41 -4.44 -13.77
N ASN A 188 12.38 -5.29 -14.81
CA ASN A 188 13.08 -5.07 -16.07
C ASN A 188 12.11 -4.54 -17.15
N ARG A 189 12.67 -4.10 -18.29
CA ARG A 189 11.89 -3.52 -19.40
C ARG A 189 10.88 -4.50 -20.03
N GLU A 190 11.23 -5.79 -20.10
CA GLU A 190 10.36 -6.83 -20.66
C GLU A 190 9.10 -7.00 -19.80
N THR A 191 9.27 -7.06 -18.49
CA THR A 191 8.14 -7.16 -17.54
C THR A 191 7.30 -5.87 -17.56
N ALA A 192 7.94 -4.70 -17.61
CA ALA A 192 7.22 -3.43 -17.73
C ALA A 192 6.34 -3.40 -18.99
N GLN A 193 6.88 -3.80 -20.14
CA GLN A 193 6.14 -3.87 -21.39
C GLN A 193 4.96 -4.84 -21.30
N LEU A 194 5.12 -6.01 -20.67
CA LEU A 194 4.02 -6.95 -20.47
C LEU A 194 2.90 -6.37 -19.60
N ILE A 195 3.24 -5.62 -18.54
CA ILE A 195 2.25 -4.92 -17.69
C ILE A 195 1.49 -3.87 -18.50
N GLU A 196 2.20 -3.09 -19.34
CA GLU A 196 1.60 -2.11 -20.26
C GLU A 196 0.61 -2.77 -21.24
N GLU A 197 1.05 -3.83 -21.92
CA GLU A 197 0.23 -4.57 -22.91
C GLU A 197 -1.05 -5.16 -22.29
N LYS A 198 -0.99 -5.55 -21.03
CA LYS A 198 -2.14 -6.07 -20.29
C LYS A 198 -3.01 -4.99 -19.66
N GLY A 199 -2.58 -3.72 -19.69
CA GLY A 199 -3.30 -2.59 -19.09
C GLY A 199 -3.40 -2.66 -17.57
N LEU A 200 -2.48 -3.37 -16.90
CA LEU A 200 -2.44 -3.51 -15.45
C LEU A 200 -1.87 -2.25 -14.80
N TYR A 201 -2.13 -2.10 -13.51
CA TYR A 201 -1.55 -0.99 -12.75
C TYR A 201 -0.39 -1.44 -11.84
N LEU A 202 0.47 -0.49 -11.53
CA LEU A 202 1.53 -0.62 -10.54
C LEU A 202 1.49 0.58 -9.60
N VAL A 203 1.58 0.35 -8.29
CA VAL A 203 1.83 1.39 -7.27
C VAL A 203 3.26 1.22 -6.79
N PRO A 204 4.21 2.06 -7.25
CA PRO A 204 5.64 1.80 -7.08
C PRO A 204 6.16 2.03 -5.66
N THR A 205 5.49 2.87 -4.85
CA THR A 205 5.87 3.15 -3.46
C THR A 205 7.36 3.49 -3.31
N PHE A 206 7.82 4.55 -3.97
CA PHE A 206 9.24 4.91 -3.99
C PHE A 206 9.78 5.36 -2.63
N CYS A 207 8.94 5.96 -1.82
CA CYS A 207 9.30 6.58 -0.56
C CYS A 207 10.06 5.65 0.41
N PRO A 208 9.68 4.38 0.64
CA PRO A 208 10.41 3.48 1.54
C PRO A 208 11.83 3.12 1.09
N TYR A 209 12.14 3.32 -0.18
CA TYR A 209 13.44 2.97 -0.79
C TYR A 209 14.27 4.19 -1.18
N GLU A 210 13.82 5.39 -0.84
CA GLU A 210 14.46 6.65 -1.25
C GLU A 210 15.94 6.70 -0.82
N GLU A 211 16.22 6.33 0.43
CA GLU A 211 17.58 6.32 0.96
C GLU A 211 18.46 5.23 0.31
N ALA A 212 17.86 4.15 -0.20
CA ALA A 212 18.60 3.11 -0.91
C ALA A 212 19.02 3.57 -2.31
N VAL A 213 18.15 4.29 -2.99
CA VAL A 213 18.41 4.79 -4.36
C VAL A 213 19.36 5.97 -4.36
N HIS A 214 19.17 6.93 -3.45
CA HIS A 214 20.05 8.08 -3.30
C HIS A 214 21.23 7.83 -2.36
N TYR A 215 21.34 6.65 -1.80
CA TYR A 215 22.35 6.11 -0.91
C TYR A 215 23.05 7.14 -0.03
N ASP A 216 22.40 7.48 1.08
CA ASP A 216 23.05 8.20 2.19
C ASP A 216 23.59 7.19 3.21
N PRO A 217 24.92 7.00 3.31
CA PRO A 217 25.52 6.04 4.24
C PRO A 217 25.14 6.28 5.71
N GLU A 218 24.93 7.53 6.11
CA GLU A 218 24.61 7.87 7.51
C GLU A 218 23.14 7.53 7.82
N GLU A 219 22.21 7.76 6.91
CA GLU A 219 20.82 7.36 7.07
C GLU A 219 20.65 5.83 7.03
N ILE A 220 21.38 5.17 6.12
CA ILE A 220 21.36 3.70 6.02
C ILE A 220 21.89 3.03 7.28
N LYS A 221 22.93 3.60 7.94
CA LYS A 221 23.45 3.09 9.22
C LYS A 221 22.39 3.08 10.34
N LYS A 222 21.40 3.97 10.30
CA LYS A 222 20.31 4.04 11.28
C LYS A 222 19.27 2.94 11.11
N LYS A 223 19.24 2.27 9.96
CA LYS A 223 18.27 1.20 9.64
C LYS A 223 18.65 -0.10 10.37
N GLN A 224 17.63 -0.97 10.53
CA GLN A 224 17.84 -2.31 11.06
C GLN A 224 18.89 -3.08 10.25
N PRO A 225 19.78 -3.87 10.87
CA PRO A 225 20.91 -4.52 10.17
C PRO A 225 20.49 -5.35 8.95
N GLU A 226 19.40 -6.13 9.05
CA GLU A 226 18.92 -6.95 7.94
C GLU A 226 18.36 -6.10 6.79
N PHE A 227 17.61 -5.05 7.10
CA PHE A 227 17.12 -4.12 6.10
C PHE A 227 18.28 -3.46 5.36
N ARG A 228 19.27 -2.95 6.11
CA ARG A 228 20.50 -2.36 5.56
C ARG A 228 21.23 -3.33 4.63
N ARG A 229 21.45 -4.58 5.08
CA ARG A 229 22.11 -5.61 4.28
C ARG A 229 21.38 -5.87 2.96
N LYS A 230 20.05 -5.95 2.99
CA LYS A 230 19.24 -6.14 1.77
C LYS A 230 19.32 -4.91 0.85
N LEU A 231 19.23 -3.69 1.40
CA LEU A 231 19.39 -2.47 0.60
C LEU A 231 20.74 -2.43 -0.11
N GLU A 232 21.85 -2.70 0.60
CA GLU A 232 23.19 -2.75 0.01
C GLU A 232 23.30 -3.81 -1.10
N LEU A 233 22.69 -4.99 -0.89
CA LEU A 233 22.71 -6.08 -1.87
C LEU A 233 21.94 -5.74 -3.16
N TYR A 234 20.82 -5.04 -3.05
CA TYR A 234 19.90 -4.79 -4.15
C TYR A 234 19.91 -3.34 -4.65
N LYS A 235 20.77 -2.44 -4.14
CA LYS A 235 20.72 -1.01 -4.46
C LYS A 235 20.76 -0.72 -5.97
N ASP A 236 21.67 -1.37 -6.70
CA ASP A 236 21.83 -1.14 -8.13
C ASP A 236 20.61 -1.66 -8.91
N ALA A 237 20.02 -2.79 -8.47
CA ALA A 237 18.80 -3.33 -9.04
C ALA A 237 17.56 -2.45 -8.72
N LEU A 238 17.49 -1.88 -7.51
CA LEU A 238 16.44 -0.93 -7.12
C LEU A 238 16.52 0.35 -7.96
N GLN A 239 17.73 0.88 -8.20
CA GLN A 239 17.92 2.04 -9.05
C GLN A 239 17.53 1.73 -10.50
N ALA A 240 18.00 0.62 -11.06
CA ALA A 240 17.66 0.20 -12.42
C ALA A 240 16.15 -0.04 -12.58
N GLY A 241 15.51 -0.70 -11.62
CA GLY A 241 14.06 -0.91 -11.62
C GLY A 241 13.28 0.40 -11.55
N ARG A 242 13.71 1.37 -10.75
CA ARG A 242 13.12 2.71 -10.68
C ARG A 242 13.20 3.43 -12.03
N GLU A 243 14.34 3.39 -12.72
CA GLU A 243 14.52 3.95 -14.05
C GLU A 243 13.57 3.30 -15.08
N VAL A 244 13.39 1.99 -15.01
CA VAL A 244 12.44 1.25 -15.85
C VAL A 244 11.01 1.73 -15.59
N ILE A 245 10.60 1.79 -14.32
CA ILE A 245 9.25 2.23 -13.93
C ILE A 245 8.99 3.66 -14.40
N CYS A 246 9.91 4.60 -14.13
CA CYS A 246 9.76 6.00 -14.49
C CYS A 246 9.72 6.24 -16.00
N SER A 247 10.39 5.39 -16.81
CA SER A 247 10.38 5.48 -18.27
C SER A 247 9.27 4.67 -18.95
N SER A 248 8.47 3.94 -18.18
CA SER A 248 7.40 3.08 -18.69
C SER A 248 6.12 3.87 -18.99
N LYS A 249 5.18 3.19 -19.70
CA LYS A 249 3.80 3.66 -19.91
C LYS A 249 2.80 2.89 -19.05
N ILE A 250 3.27 2.22 -18.00
CA ILE A 250 2.42 1.52 -17.04
C ILE A 250 1.43 2.52 -16.42
N LYS A 251 0.22 2.08 -16.14
CA LYS A 251 -0.74 2.82 -15.31
C LYS A 251 -0.19 2.89 -13.88
N LEU A 252 0.56 3.96 -13.58
CA LEU A 252 1.16 4.15 -12.26
C LEU A 252 0.16 4.78 -11.29
N GLY A 253 -0.11 4.07 -10.19
CA GLY A 253 -0.83 4.61 -9.05
C GLY A 253 0.11 5.27 -8.05
N TYR A 254 -0.42 6.20 -7.28
CA TYR A 254 0.31 6.94 -6.25
C TYR A 254 0.04 6.36 -4.86
N GLY A 255 1.06 5.99 -4.10
CA GLY A 255 0.95 5.45 -2.74
C GLY A 255 2.30 5.28 -2.07
N THR A 256 2.38 5.53 -0.76
CA THR A 256 3.65 5.58 0.01
C THR A 256 4.09 4.26 0.62
N ASP A 257 3.17 3.36 0.93
CA ASP A 257 3.43 2.20 1.80
C ASP A 257 4.06 2.55 3.16
N PHE A 258 3.75 3.71 3.72
CA PHE A 258 4.14 4.03 5.08
C PHE A 258 3.33 3.20 6.08
N VAL A 259 4.03 2.37 6.85
CA VAL A 259 3.43 1.44 7.83
C VAL A 259 3.43 1.96 9.27
N ALA A 260 3.85 3.22 9.47
CA ALA A 260 3.92 3.85 10.79
C ALA A 260 2.70 4.73 11.07
N ASN A 261 2.00 4.51 12.19
CA ASN A 261 0.87 5.36 12.59
C ASN A 261 1.19 6.85 12.67
N HIS A 262 2.44 7.23 12.92
CA HIS A 262 2.88 8.62 12.97
C HIS A 262 3.31 9.18 11.59
N GLN A 263 3.32 8.37 10.55
CA GLN A 263 3.76 8.76 9.21
C GLN A 263 2.80 8.33 8.09
N ASN A 264 1.91 7.37 8.31
CA ASN A 264 1.08 6.80 7.26
C ASN A 264 0.07 7.77 6.63
N TYR A 265 -0.14 8.93 7.25
CA TYR A 265 -0.92 10.05 6.70
C TYR A 265 -0.08 11.07 5.93
N GLU A 266 1.24 10.94 5.93
CA GLU A 266 2.18 11.87 5.29
C GLU A 266 2.43 11.50 3.82
N SER A 267 1.36 11.31 3.05
CA SER A 267 1.43 10.85 1.66
C SER A 267 2.17 11.80 0.71
N GLY A 268 2.36 13.06 1.09
CA GLY A 268 3.12 14.03 0.29
C GLY A 268 4.60 13.67 0.07
N TYR A 269 5.20 12.84 0.92
CA TYR A 269 6.59 12.38 0.71
C TYR A 269 6.76 11.49 -0.52
N GLU A 270 5.73 10.80 -0.96
CA GLU A 270 5.80 10.04 -2.21
C GLU A 270 5.92 10.97 -3.42
N TYR A 271 5.33 12.17 -3.36
CA TYR A 271 5.50 13.18 -4.40
C TYR A 271 6.96 13.64 -4.52
N GLU A 272 7.60 13.91 -3.38
CA GLU A 272 9.03 14.22 -3.33
C GLU A 272 9.86 13.11 -3.96
N ALA A 273 9.61 11.83 -3.60
CA ALA A 273 10.31 10.67 -4.14
C ALA A 273 10.09 10.50 -5.66
N TRP A 274 8.89 10.78 -6.17
CA TRP A 274 8.60 10.72 -7.61
C TRP A 274 9.37 11.80 -8.38
N LEU A 275 9.35 13.04 -7.93
CA LEU A 275 10.05 14.14 -8.59
C LEU A 275 11.56 13.98 -8.51
N ASN A 276 12.11 13.53 -7.38
CA ASN A 276 13.52 13.17 -7.23
C ASN A 276 13.95 12.04 -8.19
N SER A 277 13.01 11.18 -8.60
CA SER A 277 13.22 10.12 -9.59
C SER A 277 13.08 10.61 -11.05
N GLY A 278 12.87 11.92 -11.26
CA GLY A 278 12.73 12.51 -12.59
C GLY A 278 11.34 12.38 -13.22
N MET A 279 10.32 12.00 -12.43
CA MET A 279 8.95 11.97 -12.91
C MET A 279 8.42 13.38 -13.14
N ASP A 280 7.64 13.54 -14.21
CA ASP A 280 6.94 14.79 -14.49
C ASP A 280 5.92 15.12 -13.37
N PRO A 281 5.94 16.34 -12.81
CA PRO A 281 5.03 16.73 -11.73
C PRO A 281 3.55 16.54 -12.09
N PHE A 282 3.16 16.86 -13.32
CA PHE A 282 1.79 16.69 -13.77
C PHE A 282 1.38 15.22 -13.85
N ALA A 283 2.30 14.32 -14.28
CA ALA A 283 2.06 12.90 -14.28
C ALA A 283 1.89 12.36 -12.84
N ALA A 284 2.70 12.81 -11.89
CA ALA A 284 2.58 12.45 -10.46
C ALA A 284 1.23 12.93 -9.88
N LEU A 285 0.80 14.16 -10.17
CA LEU A 285 -0.50 14.67 -9.74
C LEU A 285 -1.67 13.90 -10.38
N LYS A 286 -1.57 13.52 -11.64
CA LYS A 286 -2.57 12.65 -12.30
C LYS A 286 -2.60 11.27 -11.65
N ALA A 287 -1.46 10.69 -11.30
CA ALA A 287 -1.39 9.43 -10.57
C ALA A 287 -2.11 9.52 -9.22
N ALA A 288 -1.88 10.61 -8.46
CA ALA A 288 -2.51 10.84 -7.17
C ALA A 288 -4.02 11.17 -7.25
N THR A 289 -4.56 11.43 -8.44
CA THR A 289 -5.95 11.85 -8.64
C THR A 289 -6.70 10.93 -9.59
N SER A 290 -6.73 11.25 -10.90
CA SER A 290 -7.56 10.53 -11.89
C SER A 290 -7.14 9.09 -12.11
N VAL A 291 -5.82 8.78 -12.07
CA VAL A 291 -5.34 7.40 -12.24
C VAL A 291 -5.67 6.56 -10.99
N ASN A 292 -5.45 7.10 -9.79
CA ASN A 292 -5.86 6.41 -8.57
C ASN A 292 -7.38 6.21 -8.51
N ALA A 293 -8.18 7.18 -8.94
CA ALA A 293 -9.63 7.03 -9.02
C ALA A 293 -10.05 5.87 -9.95
N ASP A 294 -9.35 5.70 -11.08
CA ASP A 294 -9.57 4.58 -11.99
C ASP A 294 -9.15 3.23 -11.37
N ILE A 295 -7.99 3.17 -10.73
CA ILE A 295 -7.53 1.97 -9.99
C ILE A 295 -8.53 1.56 -8.89
N LEU A 296 -9.12 2.53 -8.22
CA LEU A 296 -10.12 2.33 -7.17
C LEU A 296 -11.53 2.04 -7.70
N GLN A 297 -11.74 2.08 -9.03
CA GLN A 297 -13.05 1.97 -9.68
C GLN A 297 -14.05 3.05 -9.20
N LEU A 298 -13.54 4.27 -8.98
CA LEU A 298 -14.30 5.43 -8.50
C LEU A 298 -14.20 6.62 -9.46
N SER A 299 -13.75 6.42 -10.70
CA SER A 299 -13.54 7.49 -11.68
C SER A 299 -14.84 8.22 -12.10
N ASP A 300 -15.98 7.59 -11.88
CA ASP A 300 -17.30 8.21 -12.03
C ASP A 300 -17.66 9.21 -10.89
N LYS A 301 -16.95 9.14 -9.76
CA LYS A 301 -17.26 9.90 -8.53
C LYS A 301 -16.18 10.89 -8.13
N ILE A 302 -14.90 10.56 -8.35
CA ILE A 302 -13.73 11.33 -7.89
C ILE A 302 -12.62 11.38 -8.95
N GLY A 303 -11.53 12.07 -8.64
CA GLY A 303 -10.29 12.08 -9.42
C GLY A 303 -10.17 13.25 -10.40
N THR A 304 -11.28 13.92 -10.73
CA THR A 304 -11.30 15.13 -11.58
C THR A 304 -12.35 16.11 -11.05
N ILE A 305 -12.18 17.40 -11.35
CA ILE A 305 -13.16 18.44 -11.01
C ILE A 305 -14.11 18.58 -12.20
N GLU A 306 -15.23 17.88 -12.15
CA GLU A 306 -16.24 17.82 -13.21
C GLU A 306 -17.66 17.82 -12.62
N PRO A 307 -18.65 18.39 -13.34
CA PRO A 307 -20.04 18.32 -12.91
C PRO A 307 -20.52 16.86 -12.74
N GLY A 308 -21.22 16.57 -11.65
CA GLY A 308 -21.72 15.23 -11.34
C GLY A 308 -20.80 14.39 -10.45
N LYS A 309 -19.56 14.77 -10.26
CA LYS A 309 -18.63 14.15 -9.30
C LYS A 309 -18.72 14.80 -7.91
N TYR A 310 -18.19 14.10 -6.91
CA TYR A 310 -18.05 14.68 -5.59
C TYR A 310 -17.14 15.90 -5.61
N ALA A 311 -17.47 16.93 -4.86
CA ALA A 311 -16.61 18.08 -4.66
C ALA A 311 -15.48 17.73 -3.67
N ASP A 312 -14.54 16.91 -4.14
CA ASP A 312 -13.30 16.54 -3.46
C ASP A 312 -12.19 17.42 -4.04
N ILE A 313 -11.81 18.48 -3.33
CA ILE A 313 -10.88 19.50 -3.83
C ILE A 313 -9.84 19.79 -2.76
N SER A 314 -8.57 19.77 -3.16
CA SER A 314 -7.45 20.16 -2.29
C SER A 314 -6.58 21.21 -2.96
N ALA A 315 -6.01 22.12 -2.15
CA ALA A 315 -5.05 23.13 -2.60
C ALA A 315 -3.88 23.21 -1.63
N TRP A 316 -2.72 23.50 -2.15
CA TRP A 316 -1.47 23.58 -1.39
C TRP A 316 -0.87 24.99 -1.53
N LYS A 317 -0.12 25.42 -0.52
CA LYS A 317 0.52 26.76 -0.49
C LYS A 317 1.67 26.88 -1.47
N ARG A 318 2.33 25.76 -1.80
CA ARG A 318 3.53 25.71 -2.64
C ARG A 318 3.19 25.44 -4.10
N ASP A 319 4.11 25.74 -5.00
CA ASP A 319 3.97 25.47 -6.43
C ASP A 319 4.07 23.95 -6.69
N LEU A 320 2.93 23.36 -7.09
CA LEU A 320 2.83 21.94 -7.39
C LEU A 320 3.71 21.48 -8.56
N MET A 321 4.12 22.41 -9.44
CA MET A 321 4.89 22.05 -10.63
C MET A 321 6.41 22.17 -10.42
N HIS A 322 6.86 22.90 -9.38
CA HIS A 322 8.27 23.23 -9.21
C HIS A 322 8.82 22.93 -7.80
N ASP A 323 7.96 22.68 -6.80
CA ASP A 323 8.41 22.34 -5.44
C ASP A 323 8.13 20.87 -5.15
N THR A 324 9.20 20.06 -4.99
CA THR A 324 9.10 18.64 -4.69
C THR A 324 8.37 18.33 -3.39
N ARG A 325 8.28 19.28 -2.47
CA ARG A 325 7.62 19.17 -1.17
C ARG A 325 6.24 19.83 -1.13
N ALA A 326 5.70 20.19 -2.30
CA ALA A 326 4.44 20.91 -2.36
C ALA A 326 3.29 20.19 -1.67
N LEU A 327 3.20 18.87 -1.77
CA LEU A 327 2.11 18.10 -1.15
C LEU A 327 2.24 17.91 0.38
N LEU A 328 3.24 18.51 1.01
CA LEU A 328 3.38 18.51 2.48
C LEU A 328 2.69 19.70 3.16
N ASP A 329 2.26 20.73 2.41
CA ASP A 329 1.73 21.99 2.94
C ASP A 329 0.33 22.27 2.40
N CYS A 330 -0.64 21.45 2.83
CA CYS A 330 -2.04 21.59 2.43
C CYS A 330 -2.64 22.87 3.02
N ALA A 331 -3.21 23.70 2.17
CA ALA A 331 -3.85 24.96 2.56
C ALA A 331 -5.37 24.89 2.63
N PHE A 332 -5.96 23.97 1.87
CA PHE A 332 -7.40 23.83 1.76
C PHE A 332 -7.75 22.39 1.41
N VAL A 333 -8.77 21.84 2.07
CA VAL A 333 -9.36 20.56 1.71
C VAL A 333 -10.87 20.59 1.82
N MET A 334 -11.53 20.10 0.77
CA MET A 334 -12.96 19.86 0.70
C MET A 334 -13.21 18.40 0.32
N LYS A 335 -14.08 17.73 1.04
CA LYS A 335 -14.53 16.37 0.73
C LYS A 335 -16.05 16.36 0.68
N GLU A 336 -16.62 15.90 -0.45
CA GLU A 336 -18.07 15.83 -0.69
C GLU A 336 -18.77 17.19 -0.45
N GLY A 337 -18.10 18.30 -0.81
CA GLY A 337 -18.61 19.66 -0.64
C GLY A 337 -18.47 20.24 0.77
N LYS A 338 -17.98 19.48 1.74
CA LYS A 338 -17.70 19.94 3.10
C LYS A 338 -16.23 20.35 3.23
N VAL A 339 -15.97 21.59 3.67
CA VAL A 339 -14.64 22.11 3.95
C VAL A 339 -14.18 21.66 5.34
N TYR A 340 -12.90 21.29 5.44
CA TYR A 340 -12.27 20.89 6.70
C TYR A 340 -11.11 21.83 7.02
N ASP A 341 -10.90 22.09 8.30
CA ASP A 341 -9.78 22.87 8.77
C ASP A 341 -8.49 22.03 8.72
N THR A 342 -7.50 22.50 7.97
CA THR A 342 -6.22 21.80 7.77
C THR A 342 -5.27 21.93 8.97
N GLU A 343 -5.47 22.90 9.88
CA GLU A 343 -4.60 23.13 11.04
C GLU A 343 -5.09 22.39 12.28
N SER A 344 -6.40 22.44 12.59
CA SER A 344 -6.96 21.84 13.81
C SER A 344 -6.85 20.31 13.87
N CYS A 345 -6.74 19.64 12.72
CA CYS A 345 -6.61 18.20 12.68
C CYS A 345 -5.17 17.70 12.89
N LEU A 346 -4.17 18.57 12.91
CA LEU A 346 -2.76 18.17 13.00
C LEU A 346 -2.21 18.25 14.42
N GLU A 347 -2.92 18.94 15.31
CA GLU A 347 -2.66 18.96 16.75
C GLU A 347 -3.15 17.66 17.41
#